data_7822acc9e7f4dbb41c905992eda2d2e7
#
_entry.id   7822acc9e7f4dbb41c905992eda2d2e7
#
_cell.length_a   1.000
_cell.length_b   1.000
_cell.length_c   1.000
_cell.angle_alpha   90.00
_cell.angle_beta   90.00
_cell.angle_gamma   90.00
#
_symmetry.space_group_name_H-M   'P 1'
#
loop_
_entity.id
_entity.type
_entity.pdbx_description
1 polymer ?
#
loop_
_entity_poly.entity_id
_entity_poly.type
_entity_poly.pdbx_seq_one_letter_code
_entity_poly.pdbx_strand_id
1 'polypeptide(L)'
;VAAHLGLSPGHFQRLFSRWVGVSPKRYVQYLTLDHARHLLAERFTLLDATHETGLSSPGRLHDLFVRWEAMTPGAWARRGAGLEIREGVFESPFGPAVAMGTARGLCGLAFAAETGAAAARADLAARWPEARIVEDPAFLCPWVEAAFTGRGTVALAPMGGPFQIKVWETLMAVPP
;
A
#
# COMPACT_ATOMS: atom_id res chain seq x y z
N VAL A 1 -13.23 8.33 21.75
CA VAL A 1 -12.17 9.37 21.71
C VAL A 1 -12.81 10.77 21.73
N ALA A 2 -13.69 11.13 20.79
CA ALA A 2 -14.28 12.48 20.74
C ALA A 2 -14.96 12.88 22.06
N ALA A 3 -15.81 12.01 22.60
CA ALA A 3 -16.48 12.24 23.88
C ALA A 3 -15.51 12.41 25.06
N HIS A 4 -14.41 11.62 25.07
CA HIS A 4 -13.36 11.72 26.09
C HIS A 4 -12.62 13.06 26.06
N LEU A 5 -12.56 13.69 24.88
CA LEU A 5 -11.96 15.02 24.69
C LEU A 5 -12.98 16.17 24.81
N GLY A 6 -14.24 15.88 25.16
CA GLY A 6 -15.30 16.87 25.23
C GLY A 6 -15.66 17.51 23.88
N LEU A 7 -15.35 16.81 22.76
CA LEU A 7 -15.59 17.31 21.41
C LEU A 7 -16.79 16.61 20.76
N SER A 8 -17.53 17.33 19.91
CA SER A 8 -18.49 16.67 19.03
C SER A 8 -17.75 15.80 17.99
N PRO A 9 -18.35 14.69 17.52
CA PRO A 9 -17.72 13.80 16.52
C PRO A 9 -17.25 14.55 15.26
N GLY A 10 -18.06 15.49 14.76
CA GLY A 10 -17.70 16.28 13.57
C GLY A 10 -16.54 17.25 13.82
N HIS A 11 -16.47 17.86 15.00
CA HIS A 11 -15.37 18.73 15.37
C HIS A 11 -14.07 17.91 15.52
N PHE A 12 -14.13 16.79 16.23
CA PHE A 12 -13.00 15.86 16.35
C PHE A 12 -12.48 15.41 14.98
N GLN A 13 -13.37 15.02 14.07
CA GLN A 13 -12.97 14.59 12.73
C GLN A 13 -12.25 15.69 11.96
N ARG A 14 -12.76 16.92 11.95
CA ARG A 14 -12.12 18.06 11.27
C ARG A 14 -10.76 18.38 11.88
N LEU A 15 -10.69 18.46 13.21
CA LEU A 15 -9.47 18.75 13.93
C LEU A 15 -8.41 17.69 13.68
N PHE A 16 -8.78 16.41 13.82
CA PHE A 16 -7.89 15.27 13.57
C PHE A 16 -7.38 15.26 12.12
N SER A 17 -8.28 15.44 11.14
CA SER A 17 -7.89 15.43 9.72
C SER A 17 -6.96 16.61 9.37
N ARG A 18 -7.15 17.76 10.00
CA ARG A 18 -6.28 18.92 9.83
C ARG A 18 -4.85 18.67 10.37
N TRP A 19 -4.75 18.03 11.52
CA TRP A 19 -3.46 17.78 12.17
C TRP A 19 -2.75 16.52 11.64
N VAL A 20 -3.50 15.46 11.38
CA VAL A 20 -2.97 14.15 10.99
C VAL A 20 -2.92 14.00 9.46
N GLY A 21 -3.68 14.81 8.72
CA GLY A 21 -3.75 14.76 7.26
C GLY A 21 -4.72 13.70 6.71
N VAL A 22 -5.25 12.81 7.55
CA VAL A 22 -6.21 11.77 7.15
C VAL A 22 -7.36 11.69 8.15
N SER A 23 -8.51 11.12 7.73
CA SER A 23 -9.63 10.95 8.66
C SER A 23 -9.32 9.95 9.78
N PRO A 24 -9.93 10.09 10.98
CA PRO A 24 -9.76 9.12 12.08
C PRO A 24 -10.05 7.70 11.68
N LYS A 25 -11.08 7.47 10.86
CA LYS A 25 -11.45 6.15 10.34
C LYS A 25 -10.31 5.55 9.51
N ARG A 26 -9.73 6.35 8.64
CA ARG A 26 -8.64 5.92 7.76
C ARG A 26 -7.37 5.62 8.55
N TYR A 27 -7.08 6.45 9.55
CA TYR A 27 -5.96 6.24 10.47
C TYR A 27 -6.10 4.92 11.25
N VAL A 28 -7.30 4.62 11.78
CA VAL A 28 -7.57 3.34 12.43
C VAL A 28 -7.38 2.16 11.46
N GLN A 29 -7.82 2.30 10.21
CA GLN A 29 -7.60 1.26 9.20
C GLN A 29 -6.12 0.98 8.96
N TYR A 30 -5.25 1.99 8.99
CA TYR A 30 -3.80 1.81 8.89
C TYR A 30 -3.23 1.04 10.07
N LEU A 31 -3.61 1.43 11.28
CA LEU A 31 -3.16 0.74 12.50
C LEU A 31 -3.62 -0.72 12.50
N THR A 32 -4.87 -0.96 12.12
CA THR A 32 -5.44 -2.31 12.00
C THR A 32 -4.68 -3.15 10.97
N LEU A 33 -4.38 -2.59 9.81
CA LEU A 33 -3.63 -3.29 8.77
C LEU A 33 -2.20 -3.60 9.22
N ASP A 34 -1.53 -2.64 9.83
CA ASP A 34 -0.16 -2.81 10.32
C ASP A 34 -0.08 -3.90 11.40
N HIS A 35 -1.00 -3.88 12.35
CA HIS A 35 -1.12 -4.93 13.34
C HIS A 35 -1.38 -6.31 12.71
N ALA A 36 -2.32 -6.38 11.75
CA ALA A 36 -2.61 -7.62 11.04
C ALA A 36 -1.40 -8.17 10.26
N ARG A 37 -0.58 -7.29 9.67
CA ARG A 37 0.67 -7.68 9.00
C ARG A 37 1.63 -8.37 9.96
N HIS A 38 1.84 -7.79 11.15
CA HIS A 38 2.70 -8.37 12.17
C HIS A 38 2.20 -9.74 12.61
N LEU A 39 0.91 -9.87 12.94
CA LEU A 39 0.32 -11.14 13.34
C LEU A 39 0.48 -12.22 12.26
N LEU A 40 0.21 -11.89 11.00
CA LEU A 40 0.37 -12.83 9.89
C LEU A 40 1.83 -13.18 9.62
N ALA A 41 2.77 -12.27 9.84
CA ALA A 41 4.20 -12.54 9.76
C ALA A 41 4.66 -13.50 10.87
N GLU A 42 4.07 -13.39 12.06
CA GLU A 42 4.26 -14.28 13.22
C GLU A 42 3.49 -15.60 13.09
N ARG A 43 2.92 -15.90 11.93
CA ARG A 43 2.20 -17.14 11.60
C ARG A 43 0.87 -17.33 12.33
N PHE A 44 0.25 -16.27 12.82
CA PHE A 44 -1.15 -16.33 13.26
C PHE A 44 -2.05 -16.74 12.09
N THR A 45 -3.13 -17.46 12.40
CA THR A 45 -4.13 -17.76 11.37
C THR A 45 -4.89 -16.51 10.96
N LEU A 46 -5.52 -16.54 9.78
CA LEU A 46 -6.34 -15.42 9.32
C LEU A 46 -7.48 -15.10 10.31
N LEU A 47 -8.03 -16.13 10.96
CA LEU A 47 -9.10 -15.97 11.93
C LEU A 47 -8.58 -15.29 13.20
N ASP A 48 -7.46 -15.76 13.74
CA ASP A 48 -6.84 -15.17 14.93
C ASP A 48 -6.44 -13.72 14.68
N ALA A 49 -5.78 -13.43 13.53
CA ALA A 49 -5.43 -12.08 13.15
C ALA A 49 -6.67 -11.17 13.01
N THR A 50 -7.80 -11.70 12.55
CA THR A 50 -9.07 -10.97 12.49
C THR A 50 -9.58 -10.61 13.89
N HIS A 51 -9.55 -11.54 14.81
CA HIS A 51 -9.99 -11.33 16.20
C HIS A 51 -9.09 -10.35 16.94
N GLU A 52 -7.78 -10.54 16.88
CA GLU A 52 -6.78 -9.69 17.54
C GLU A 52 -6.82 -8.24 17.03
N THR A 53 -7.15 -8.06 15.76
CA THR A 53 -7.30 -6.70 15.19
C THR A 53 -8.66 -6.07 15.44
N GLY A 54 -9.57 -6.76 16.13
CA GLY A 54 -10.91 -6.26 16.45
C GLY A 54 -11.85 -6.15 15.25
N LEU A 55 -11.54 -6.83 14.15
CA LEU A 55 -12.39 -6.86 12.96
C LEU A 55 -13.53 -7.87 13.15
N SER A 56 -14.70 -7.54 12.65
CA SER A 56 -15.91 -8.35 12.86
C SER A 56 -15.96 -9.60 11.97
N SER A 57 -15.11 -9.71 10.96
CA SER A 57 -15.06 -10.89 10.08
C SER A 57 -13.77 -10.96 9.27
N PRO A 58 -13.34 -12.16 8.85
CA PRO A 58 -12.22 -12.34 7.93
C PRO A 58 -12.41 -11.62 6.58
N GLY A 59 -13.65 -11.46 6.12
CA GLY A 59 -13.95 -10.69 4.91
C GLY A 59 -13.52 -9.22 5.02
N ARG A 60 -13.69 -8.60 6.18
CA ARG A 60 -13.22 -7.22 6.40
C ARG A 60 -11.69 -7.12 6.41
N LEU A 61 -11.02 -8.11 6.95
CA LEU A 61 -9.56 -8.18 6.88
C LEU A 61 -9.10 -8.39 5.43
N HIS A 62 -9.78 -9.26 4.69
CA HIS A 62 -9.53 -9.46 3.26
C HIS A 62 -9.68 -8.15 2.47
N ASP A 63 -10.80 -7.44 2.63
CA ASP A 63 -11.05 -6.17 1.94
C ASP A 63 -9.99 -5.11 2.27
N LEU A 64 -9.54 -5.09 3.53
CA LEU A 64 -8.49 -4.18 3.97
C LEU A 64 -7.17 -4.47 3.23
N PHE A 65 -6.76 -5.74 3.17
CA PHE A 65 -5.55 -6.15 2.45
C PHE A 65 -5.65 -5.91 0.95
N VAL A 66 -6.77 -6.29 0.32
CA VAL A 66 -6.96 -6.07 -1.12
C VAL A 66 -6.92 -4.59 -1.47
N ARG A 67 -7.48 -3.74 -0.61
CA ARG A 67 -7.52 -2.29 -0.82
C ARG A 67 -6.15 -1.63 -0.67
N TRP A 68 -5.34 -2.08 0.29
CA TRP A 68 -4.11 -1.40 0.67
C TRP A 68 -2.84 -2.09 0.19
N GLU A 69 -2.90 -3.42 0.01
CA GLU A 69 -1.76 -4.25 -0.40
C GLU A 69 -1.89 -4.78 -1.82
N ALA A 70 -3.02 -4.52 -2.52
CA ALA A 70 -3.37 -5.16 -3.80
C ALA A 70 -3.31 -6.69 -3.77
N MET A 71 -3.34 -7.30 -2.60
CA MET A 71 -3.29 -8.74 -2.44
C MET A 71 -4.15 -9.23 -1.29
N THR A 72 -4.35 -10.55 -1.22
CA THR A 72 -5.09 -11.14 -0.12
C THR A 72 -4.22 -11.30 1.13
N PRO A 73 -4.81 -11.34 2.35
CA PRO A 73 -4.07 -11.64 3.58
C PRO A 73 -3.31 -12.98 3.51
N GLY A 74 -3.92 -13.98 2.85
CA GLY A 74 -3.26 -15.28 2.64
C GLY A 74 -2.05 -15.20 1.70
N ALA A 75 -2.08 -14.34 0.68
CA ALA A 75 -0.91 -14.10 -0.17
C ALA A 75 0.18 -13.37 0.60
N TRP A 76 -0.19 -12.40 1.44
CA TRP A 76 0.72 -11.72 2.35
C TRP A 76 1.40 -12.71 3.32
N ALA A 77 0.63 -13.53 4.03
CA ALA A 77 1.14 -14.52 4.98
C ALA A 77 2.11 -15.52 4.35
N ARG A 78 1.92 -15.82 3.06
CA ARG A 78 2.86 -16.65 2.28
C ARG A 78 4.06 -15.89 1.72
N ARG A 79 4.27 -14.64 2.12
CA ARG A 79 5.40 -13.80 1.68
C ARG A 79 5.49 -13.66 0.15
N GLY A 80 4.35 -13.74 -0.51
CA GLY A 80 4.25 -13.68 -1.96
C GLY A 80 4.33 -15.04 -2.68
N ALA A 81 4.42 -16.18 -1.97
CA ALA A 81 4.40 -17.49 -2.61
C ALA A 81 3.12 -17.67 -3.46
N GLY A 82 3.30 -18.06 -4.71
CA GLY A 82 2.22 -18.17 -5.70
C GLY A 82 1.74 -16.83 -6.28
N LEU A 83 2.41 -15.72 -5.95
CA LEU A 83 2.16 -14.42 -6.56
C LEU A 83 3.10 -14.22 -7.75
N GLU A 84 2.56 -13.76 -8.87
CA GLU A 84 3.35 -13.24 -9.98
C GLU A 84 3.37 -11.72 -9.91
N ILE A 85 4.56 -11.15 -9.75
CA ILE A 85 4.82 -9.72 -9.77
C ILE A 85 5.57 -9.41 -11.06
N ARG A 86 5.03 -8.50 -11.84
CA ARG A 86 5.68 -7.97 -13.03
C ARG A 86 6.47 -6.74 -12.67
N GLU A 87 7.63 -6.57 -13.30
CA GLU A 87 8.52 -5.45 -13.05
C GLU A 87 8.98 -4.80 -14.34
N GLY A 88 9.41 -3.55 -14.24
CA GLY A 88 10.03 -2.81 -15.34
C GLY A 88 10.72 -1.55 -14.86
N VAL A 89 11.66 -1.07 -15.66
CA VAL A 89 12.33 0.22 -15.47
C VAL A 89 11.74 1.22 -16.47
N PHE A 90 11.44 2.41 -15.99
CA PHE A 90 10.77 3.46 -16.75
C PHE A 90 11.47 4.79 -16.55
N GLU A 91 11.49 5.61 -17.58
CA GLU A 91 11.88 7.02 -17.45
C GLU A 91 10.73 7.80 -16.78
N SER A 92 11.07 8.70 -15.88
CA SER A 92 10.11 9.56 -15.21
C SER A 92 10.64 10.99 -15.11
N PRO A 93 9.78 11.97 -14.79
CA PRO A 93 10.20 13.35 -14.53
C PRO A 93 11.25 13.48 -13.40
N PHE A 94 11.40 12.45 -12.59
CA PHE A 94 12.31 12.40 -11.44
C PHE A 94 13.50 11.46 -11.68
N GLY A 95 13.78 11.11 -12.95
CA GLY A 95 14.79 10.15 -13.35
C GLY A 95 14.26 8.71 -13.45
N PRO A 96 15.13 7.72 -13.62
CA PRO A 96 14.72 6.32 -13.76
C PRO A 96 13.91 5.85 -12.55
N ALA A 97 12.85 5.09 -12.80
CA ALA A 97 11.99 4.51 -11.78
C ALA A 97 11.78 3.01 -12.05
N VAL A 98 11.83 2.21 -10.99
CA VAL A 98 11.46 0.79 -11.01
C VAL A 98 10.02 0.67 -10.58
N ALA A 99 9.18 0.05 -11.39
CA ALA A 99 7.79 -0.25 -11.05
C ALA A 99 7.58 -1.75 -10.91
N MET A 100 6.76 -2.14 -9.95
CA MET A 100 6.28 -3.50 -9.75
C MET A 100 4.75 -3.52 -9.68
N GLY A 101 4.14 -4.55 -10.25
CA GLY A 101 2.68 -4.68 -10.25
C GLY A 101 2.20 -6.13 -10.33
N THR A 102 1.00 -6.35 -9.84
CA THR A 102 0.24 -7.59 -10.01
C THR A 102 -0.87 -7.37 -11.02
N ALA A 103 -1.64 -8.40 -11.34
CA ALA A 103 -2.86 -8.24 -12.16
C ALA A 103 -3.91 -7.27 -11.57
N ARG A 104 -3.73 -6.81 -10.32
CA ARG A 104 -4.63 -5.90 -9.61
C ARG A 104 -4.19 -4.45 -9.59
N GLY A 105 -2.95 -4.15 -10.00
CA GLY A 105 -2.40 -2.80 -10.01
C GLY A 105 -0.94 -2.74 -9.61
N LEU A 106 -0.40 -1.52 -9.61
CA LEU A 106 0.96 -1.25 -9.14
C LEU A 106 1.07 -1.56 -7.64
N CYS A 107 2.04 -2.36 -7.28
CA CYS A 107 2.34 -2.74 -5.89
C CYS A 107 3.67 -2.19 -5.38
N GLY A 108 4.46 -1.58 -6.23
CA GLY A 108 5.71 -0.92 -5.87
C GLY A 108 6.14 0.09 -6.92
N LEU A 109 6.69 1.20 -6.46
CA LEU A 109 7.36 2.19 -7.28
C LEU A 109 8.53 2.75 -6.47
N ALA A 110 9.73 2.77 -7.05
CA ALA A 110 10.91 3.34 -6.43
C ALA A 110 11.70 4.15 -7.46
N PHE A 111 12.13 5.36 -7.09
CA PHE A 111 13.01 6.16 -7.92
C PHE A 111 14.45 5.66 -7.77
N ALA A 112 15.14 5.55 -8.90
CA ALA A 112 16.45 4.89 -8.98
C ALA A 112 17.59 5.88 -9.29
N ALA A 113 17.30 7.18 -9.35
CA ALA A 113 18.28 8.20 -9.71
C ALA A 113 19.52 8.22 -8.78
N GLU A 114 19.30 8.00 -7.47
CA GLU A 114 20.40 8.04 -6.49
C GLU A 114 21.00 6.65 -6.23
N THR A 115 20.15 5.62 -6.12
CA THR A 115 20.57 4.27 -5.69
C THR A 115 20.85 3.30 -6.84
N GLY A 116 20.40 3.65 -8.05
CA GLY A 116 20.43 2.77 -9.22
C GLY A 116 19.26 1.78 -9.26
N ALA A 117 18.90 1.34 -10.47
CA ALA A 117 17.75 0.47 -10.69
C ALA A 117 17.87 -0.90 -9.99
N ALA A 118 19.09 -1.44 -9.90
CA ALA A 118 19.31 -2.73 -9.24
C ALA A 118 19.02 -2.69 -7.74
N ALA A 119 19.44 -1.62 -7.04
CA ALA A 119 19.19 -1.46 -5.61
C ALA A 119 17.70 -1.16 -5.34
N ALA A 120 17.08 -0.29 -6.14
CA ALA A 120 15.66 0.01 -6.05
C ALA A 120 14.80 -1.25 -6.27
N ARG A 121 15.17 -2.08 -7.26
CA ARG A 121 14.56 -3.38 -7.52
C ARG A 121 14.67 -4.32 -6.34
N ALA A 122 15.87 -4.45 -5.77
CA ALA A 122 16.12 -5.33 -4.63
C ALA A 122 15.30 -4.92 -3.40
N ASP A 123 15.19 -3.62 -3.10
CA ASP A 123 14.38 -3.11 -2.01
C ASP A 123 12.89 -3.44 -2.18
N LEU A 124 12.35 -3.23 -3.38
CA LEU A 124 10.97 -3.58 -3.68
C LEU A 124 10.73 -5.08 -3.59
N ALA A 125 11.64 -5.91 -4.15
CA ALA A 125 11.53 -7.37 -4.17
C ALA A 125 11.62 -7.98 -2.76
N ALA A 126 12.39 -7.38 -1.86
CA ALA A 126 12.54 -7.85 -0.47
C ALA A 126 11.22 -7.94 0.29
N ARG A 127 10.20 -7.23 -0.15
CA ARG A 127 8.84 -7.30 0.44
C ARG A 127 8.13 -8.62 0.14
N TRP A 128 8.51 -9.27 -0.97
CA TRP A 128 7.85 -10.47 -1.52
C TRP A 128 8.87 -11.54 -1.89
N PRO A 129 9.67 -12.03 -0.93
CA PRO A 129 10.81 -12.90 -1.23
C PRO A 129 10.43 -14.24 -1.87
N GLU A 130 9.18 -14.67 -1.73
CA GLU A 130 8.65 -15.92 -2.30
C GLU A 130 7.81 -15.68 -3.57
N ALA A 131 7.70 -14.43 -4.04
CA ALA A 131 6.99 -14.14 -5.28
C ALA A 131 7.84 -14.47 -6.51
N ARG A 132 7.18 -14.87 -7.57
CA ARG A 132 7.79 -14.95 -8.89
C ARG A 132 7.82 -13.56 -9.52
N ILE A 133 9.01 -13.00 -9.66
CA ILE A 133 9.19 -11.71 -10.32
C ILE A 133 9.52 -11.94 -11.80
N VAL A 134 8.79 -11.27 -12.70
CA VAL A 134 8.92 -11.41 -14.14
C VAL A 134 9.08 -10.02 -14.75
N GLU A 135 10.10 -9.84 -15.58
CA GLU A 135 10.28 -8.60 -16.33
C GLU A 135 9.20 -8.48 -17.42
N ASP A 136 8.32 -7.51 -17.29
CA ASP A 136 7.24 -7.23 -18.23
C ASP A 136 6.87 -5.73 -18.17
N PRO A 137 7.73 -4.85 -18.68
CA PRO A 137 7.45 -3.41 -18.67
C PRO A 137 6.23 -3.05 -19.52
N ALA A 138 5.92 -3.81 -20.57
CA ALA A 138 4.78 -3.53 -21.43
C ALA A 138 3.45 -3.63 -20.69
N PHE A 139 3.34 -4.58 -19.75
CA PHE A 139 2.17 -4.73 -18.90
C PHE A 139 1.97 -3.55 -17.95
N LEU A 140 3.05 -3.00 -17.44
CA LEU A 140 3.03 -1.92 -16.44
C LEU A 140 2.92 -0.53 -17.07
N CYS A 141 3.34 -0.38 -18.34
CA CYS A 141 3.43 0.89 -19.04
C CYS A 141 2.17 1.75 -18.92
N PRO A 142 0.94 1.24 -19.16
CA PRO A 142 -0.26 2.08 -19.05
C PRO A 142 -0.49 2.67 -17.65
N TRP A 143 -0.13 1.94 -16.61
CA TRP A 143 -0.27 2.41 -15.22
C TRP A 143 0.79 3.41 -14.84
N VAL A 144 2.03 3.18 -15.27
CA VAL A 144 3.15 4.08 -15.01
C VAL A 144 2.97 5.39 -15.77
N GLU A 145 2.57 5.34 -17.02
CA GLU A 145 2.25 6.53 -17.81
C GLU A 145 1.11 7.34 -17.19
N ALA A 146 0.04 6.67 -16.79
CA ALA A 146 -1.09 7.34 -16.14
C ALA A 146 -0.67 7.98 -14.80
N ALA A 147 0.22 7.33 -14.04
CA ALA A 147 0.73 7.87 -12.77
C ALA A 147 1.53 9.16 -12.97
N PHE A 148 2.35 9.24 -14.00
CA PHE A 148 3.20 10.41 -14.24
C PHE A 148 2.55 11.51 -15.08
N THR A 149 1.60 11.18 -15.95
CA THR A 149 0.93 12.17 -16.80
C THR A 149 -0.37 12.71 -16.20
N GLY A 150 -0.89 12.06 -15.16
CA GLY A 150 -2.21 12.38 -14.60
C GLY A 150 -3.38 12.05 -15.55
N ARG A 151 -3.10 11.37 -16.67
CA ARG A 151 -4.10 11.00 -17.69
C ARG A 151 -4.42 9.53 -17.57
N GLY A 152 -5.64 9.22 -17.20
CA GLY A 152 -6.10 7.83 -17.02
C GLY A 152 -6.34 7.46 -15.55
N THR A 153 -6.69 6.20 -15.31
CA THR A 153 -6.93 5.67 -13.96
C THR A 153 -5.78 4.74 -13.58
N VAL A 154 -5.08 5.07 -12.52
CA VAL A 154 -4.08 4.17 -11.94
C VAL A 154 -4.72 3.42 -10.78
N ALA A 155 -4.76 2.10 -10.87
CA ALA A 155 -5.02 1.28 -9.70
C ALA A 155 -3.77 1.32 -8.81
N LEU A 156 -3.67 2.30 -7.94
CA LEU A 156 -2.61 2.38 -6.94
C LEU A 156 -2.98 1.47 -5.78
N ALA A 157 -2.12 0.52 -5.51
CA ALA A 157 -2.09 -0.21 -4.27
C ALA A 157 -0.92 0.31 -3.44
N PRO A 158 -1.11 1.39 -2.65
CA PRO A 158 -0.02 1.95 -1.87
C PRO A 158 0.42 0.94 -0.82
N MET A 159 1.65 0.46 -0.95
CA MET A 159 2.29 -0.45 -0.01
C MET A 159 3.32 0.32 0.82
N GLY A 160 3.04 0.50 2.09
CA GLY A 160 3.95 1.21 2.98
C GLY A 160 3.44 1.25 4.42
N GLY A 161 4.31 1.63 5.35
CA GLY A 161 3.92 1.91 6.72
C GLY A 161 2.94 3.10 6.81
N PRO A 162 2.24 3.26 7.95
CA PRO A 162 1.23 4.31 8.13
C PRO A 162 1.70 5.72 7.76
N PHE A 163 2.96 6.01 8.01
CA PHE A 163 3.56 7.31 7.66
C PHE A 163 3.73 7.49 6.15
N GLN A 164 4.21 6.48 5.45
CA GLN A 164 4.41 6.53 3.99
C GLN A 164 3.07 6.70 3.26
N ILE A 165 2.05 5.97 3.68
CA ILE A 165 0.70 6.09 3.10
C ILE A 165 0.15 7.50 3.34
N LYS A 166 0.37 8.08 4.52
CA LYS A 166 0.00 9.47 4.82
C LYS A 166 0.70 10.46 3.88
N VAL A 167 1.99 10.29 3.67
CA VAL A 167 2.75 11.14 2.73
C VAL A 167 2.19 11.02 1.32
N TRP A 168 1.92 9.82 0.83
CA TRP A 168 1.36 9.62 -0.51
C TRP A 168 -0.05 10.19 -0.67
N GLU A 169 -0.92 10.04 0.32
CA GLU A 169 -2.25 10.65 0.29
C GLU A 169 -2.19 12.19 0.29
N THR A 170 -1.25 12.73 1.05
CA THR A 170 -1.03 14.18 1.06
C THR A 170 -0.51 14.67 -0.30
N LEU A 171 0.43 13.95 -0.91
CA LEU A 171 0.95 14.26 -2.24
C LEU A 171 -0.14 14.17 -3.32
N MET A 172 -1.02 13.17 -3.25
CA MET A 172 -2.16 13.06 -4.19
C MET A 172 -3.21 14.17 -4.01
N ALA A 173 -3.24 14.83 -2.85
CA ALA A 173 -4.14 15.94 -2.58
C ALA A 173 -3.54 17.31 -2.98
N VAL A 174 -2.27 17.36 -3.36
CA VAL A 174 -1.62 18.59 -3.89
C VAL A 174 -2.10 18.79 -5.32
N PRO A 175 -2.70 19.94 -5.66
CA PRO A 175 -3.05 20.25 -7.04
C PRO A 175 -1.79 20.27 -7.93
N PRO A 176 -1.92 19.89 -9.20
CA PRO A 176 -0.82 19.94 -10.18
C PRO A 176 -0.34 21.36 -10.43
#